data_6416519c075cb6aaf2e6d19b9e95a723
#
_entry.id   6416519c075cb6aaf2e6d19b9e95a723
#
_cell.length_a   1.000
_cell.length_b   1.000
_cell.length_c   1.000
_cell.angle_alpha   90.00
_cell.angle_beta   90.00
_cell.angle_gamma   90.00
#
_symmetry.space_group_name_H-M   'P 1'
#
loop_
_entity.id
_entity.type
_entity.pdbx_description
1 polymer ?
#
loop_
_entity_poly.entity_id
_entity_poly.type
_entity_poly.pdbx_seq_one_letter_code
_entity_poly.pdbx_strand_id
1 'polypeptide(L)'
;NSRIVRPGDGYQDLHSDIPGTMLNMGTPVMMNTVWMLDDFSPEIGGTRVVPGSHRSGLVTPPEDFNVKHEIQPTAPAGSVIVFNGQCWHGGGANTSDRNRHALFGHYRKHMLLFQLDPHDGFPPEWFDGLTQRQKELMRMTHGKGLSEKHAADAHF
;
A
#
# COMPACT_ATOMS: atom_id res chain seq x y z
N ASN A 1 3.88 7.13 0.74
CA ASN A 1 2.65 7.68 1.24
C ASN A 1 2.67 7.73 2.77
N SER A 2 2.19 8.80 3.38
CA SER A 2 2.05 8.92 4.83
C SER A 2 0.59 9.12 5.21
N ARG A 3 0.21 8.65 6.39
CA ARG A 3 -1.15 8.84 6.90
C ARG A 3 -1.12 9.14 8.39
N ILE A 4 -1.93 10.11 8.76
CA ILE A 4 -2.22 10.44 10.16
C ILE A 4 -3.68 10.04 10.41
N VAL A 5 -3.93 9.27 11.46
CA VAL A 5 -5.26 8.96 11.96
C VAL A 5 -5.45 9.71 13.27
N ARG A 6 -6.44 10.60 13.30
CA ARG A 6 -6.69 11.51 14.43
C ARG A 6 -7.68 10.88 15.41
N PRO A 7 -7.69 11.33 16.67
CA PRO A 7 -8.76 11.00 17.60
C PRO A 7 -10.14 11.24 16.97
N GLY A 8 -11.02 10.24 17.02
CA GLY A 8 -12.35 10.29 16.44
C GLY A 8 -12.45 9.90 14.97
N ASP A 9 -11.33 9.68 14.26
CA ASP A 9 -11.38 9.12 12.92
C ASP A 9 -11.98 7.70 12.96
N GLY A 10 -12.93 7.44 12.07
CA GLY A 10 -13.64 6.17 11.97
C GLY A 10 -12.87 5.08 11.24
N TYR A 11 -13.55 3.94 11.07
CA TYR A 11 -13.03 2.82 10.29
C TYR A 11 -12.96 3.16 8.81
N GLN A 12 -11.92 2.68 8.15
CA GLN A 12 -11.90 2.58 6.69
C GLN A 12 -12.52 1.23 6.29
N ASP A 13 -13.33 1.21 5.24
CA ASP A 13 -13.89 -0.02 4.71
C ASP A 13 -12.80 -0.99 4.26
N LEU A 14 -13.05 -2.27 4.49
CA LEU A 14 -12.13 -3.32 4.06
C LEU A 14 -12.10 -3.40 2.53
N HIS A 15 -10.90 -3.34 1.97
CA HIS A 15 -10.66 -3.35 0.52
C HIS A 15 -9.33 -4.03 0.18
N SER A 16 -9.21 -4.43 -1.07
CA SER A 16 -7.95 -4.81 -1.72
C SER A 16 -7.41 -3.62 -2.51
N ASP A 17 -6.10 -3.42 -2.48
CA ASP A 17 -5.44 -2.40 -3.31
C ASP A 17 -5.25 -2.84 -4.77
N ILE A 18 -5.58 -4.09 -5.10
CA ILE A 18 -5.47 -4.63 -6.45
C ILE A 18 -6.81 -4.49 -7.17
N PRO A 19 -6.82 -3.94 -8.40
CA PRO A 19 -8.04 -3.90 -9.22
C PRO A 19 -8.65 -5.29 -9.42
N GLY A 20 -9.99 -5.38 -9.47
CA GLY A 20 -10.71 -6.64 -9.61
C GLY A 20 -10.27 -7.49 -10.82
N THR A 21 -9.87 -6.83 -11.91
CA THR A 21 -9.34 -7.50 -13.12
C THR A 21 -8.01 -8.23 -12.92
N MET A 22 -7.28 -7.93 -11.85
CA MET A 22 -5.97 -8.50 -11.51
C MET A 22 -6.01 -9.42 -10.30
N LEU A 23 -7.18 -9.66 -9.74
CA LEU A 23 -7.36 -10.66 -8.68
C LEU A 23 -7.17 -12.07 -9.27
N ASN A 24 -6.69 -13.00 -8.45
CA ASN A 24 -6.47 -14.40 -8.84
C ASN A 24 -5.34 -14.64 -9.85
N MET A 25 -4.36 -13.75 -9.95
CA MET A 25 -3.20 -13.99 -10.83
C MET A 25 -2.26 -15.11 -10.36
N GLY A 26 -2.62 -15.85 -9.30
CA GLY A 26 -1.85 -16.98 -8.78
C GLY A 26 -0.54 -16.60 -8.07
N THR A 27 -0.04 -15.39 -8.26
CA THR A 27 1.16 -14.87 -7.60
C THR A 27 0.92 -13.44 -7.06
N PRO A 28 1.50 -13.07 -5.92
CA PRO A 28 1.42 -11.71 -5.44
C PRO A 28 1.98 -10.72 -6.47
N VAL A 29 1.17 -9.75 -6.86
CA VAL A 29 1.58 -8.68 -7.78
C VAL A 29 1.92 -7.39 -7.05
N MET A 30 1.49 -7.29 -5.78
CA MET A 30 1.77 -6.17 -4.90
C MET A 30 1.92 -6.64 -3.45
N MET A 31 2.89 -6.07 -2.76
CA MET A 31 3.08 -6.19 -1.31
C MET A 31 2.95 -4.81 -0.69
N ASN A 32 2.16 -4.74 0.35
CA ASN A 32 1.99 -3.52 1.15
C ASN A 32 2.87 -3.59 2.40
N THR A 33 3.40 -2.46 2.79
CA THR A 33 4.09 -2.28 4.06
C THR A 33 3.47 -1.11 4.82
N VAL A 34 3.31 -1.28 6.13
CA VAL A 34 2.91 -0.22 7.04
C VAL A 34 4.00 -0.06 8.09
N TRP A 35 4.76 1.02 7.99
CA TRP A 35 5.83 1.37 8.91
C TRP A 35 5.24 2.19 10.05
N MET A 36 5.30 1.66 11.25
CA MET A 36 4.73 2.27 12.44
C MET A 36 5.65 3.36 12.97
N LEU A 37 5.18 4.59 13.01
CA LEU A 37 5.91 5.71 13.62
C LEU A 37 5.51 5.91 15.09
N ASP A 38 4.37 5.34 15.49
CA ASP A 38 3.89 5.25 16.87
C ASP A 38 3.65 3.78 17.23
N ASP A 39 3.44 3.49 18.51
CA ASP A 39 2.98 2.18 18.96
C ASP A 39 1.58 1.91 18.41
N PHE A 40 1.38 0.79 17.73
CA PHE A 40 0.09 0.41 17.18
C PHE A 40 -0.68 -0.47 18.16
N SER A 41 -1.96 -0.17 18.28
CA SER A 41 -2.98 -0.99 18.95
C SER A 41 -4.33 -0.76 18.28
N PRO A 42 -5.36 -1.55 18.60
CA PRO A 42 -6.72 -1.30 18.13
C PRO A 42 -7.23 0.09 18.47
N GLU A 43 -6.98 0.57 19.70
CA GLU A 43 -7.51 1.85 20.21
C GLU A 43 -6.98 3.05 19.44
N ILE A 44 -5.73 3.00 18.97
CA ILE A 44 -5.11 4.11 18.20
C ILE A 44 -5.43 4.03 16.71
N GLY A 45 -6.35 3.15 16.29
CA GLY A 45 -6.72 3.00 14.90
C GLY A 45 -5.68 2.28 14.05
N GLY A 46 -5.04 1.25 14.60
CA GLY A 46 -4.08 0.40 13.89
C GLY A 46 -4.68 -0.21 12.61
N THR A 47 -3.83 -0.62 11.70
CA THR A 47 -4.25 -1.26 10.45
C THR A 47 -4.92 -2.61 10.71
N ARG A 48 -6.08 -2.83 10.13
CA ARG A 48 -6.83 -4.09 10.13
C ARG A 48 -6.48 -4.88 8.88
N VAL A 49 -6.31 -6.18 9.00
CA VAL A 49 -6.02 -7.10 7.88
C VAL A 49 -6.84 -8.38 8.05
N VAL A 50 -7.31 -8.93 6.94
CA VAL A 50 -8.02 -10.21 6.93
C VAL A 50 -7.12 -11.27 6.29
N PRO A 51 -6.40 -12.08 7.08
CA PRO A 51 -5.52 -13.12 6.55
C PRO A 51 -6.28 -14.12 5.69
N GLY A 52 -5.72 -14.47 4.53
CA GLY A 52 -6.33 -15.42 3.60
C GLY A 52 -7.31 -14.80 2.60
N SER A 53 -7.81 -13.59 2.83
CA SER A 53 -8.78 -12.92 1.94
C SER A 53 -8.29 -12.65 0.52
N HIS A 54 -6.97 -12.62 0.29
CA HIS A 54 -6.38 -12.54 -1.05
C HIS A 54 -6.77 -13.69 -1.98
N ARG A 55 -7.34 -14.77 -1.44
CA ARG A 55 -7.83 -15.92 -2.21
C ARG A 55 -9.31 -15.81 -2.58
N SER A 56 -10.01 -14.81 -2.08
CA SER A 56 -11.45 -14.64 -2.34
C SER A 56 -11.75 -14.29 -3.79
N GLY A 57 -10.82 -13.63 -4.50
CA GLY A 57 -11.08 -13.07 -5.83
C GLY A 57 -11.95 -11.82 -5.81
N LEU A 58 -12.17 -11.22 -4.65
CA LEU A 58 -13.02 -10.05 -4.47
C LEU A 58 -12.20 -8.85 -3.97
N VAL A 59 -12.55 -7.65 -4.44
CA VAL A 59 -11.91 -6.40 -4.01
C VAL A 59 -12.36 -6.02 -2.59
N THR A 60 -13.60 -6.27 -2.26
CA THR A 60 -14.21 -5.98 -0.95
C THR A 60 -14.94 -7.22 -0.44
N PRO A 61 -15.13 -7.36 0.87
CA PRO A 61 -16.07 -8.36 1.39
C PRO A 61 -17.46 -8.13 0.79
N PRO A 62 -18.25 -9.20 0.53
CA PRO A 62 -19.68 -9.06 0.22
C PRO A 62 -20.43 -8.34 1.35
N GLU A 63 -21.53 -7.64 1.03
CA GLU A 63 -22.26 -6.77 1.94
C GLU A 63 -22.66 -7.47 3.26
N ASP A 64 -23.15 -8.71 3.18
CA ASP A 64 -23.57 -9.48 4.36
C ASP A 64 -22.49 -10.45 4.87
N PHE A 65 -21.24 -10.28 4.46
CA PHE A 65 -20.18 -11.21 4.81
C PHE A 65 -19.63 -10.94 6.21
N ASN A 66 -19.83 -11.90 7.12
CA ASN A 66 -19.24 -11.81 8.46
C ASN A 66 -17.74 -12.15 8.43
N VAL A 67 -16.90 -11.13 8.53
CA VAL A 67 -15.43 -11.27 8.55
C VAL A 67 -14.98 -11.77 9.92
N LYS A 68 -14.74 -13.09 10.04
CA LYS A 68 -14.40 -13.74 11.32
C LYS A 68 -12.92 -13.72 11.70
N HIS A 69 -12.03 -13.46 10.74
CA HIS A 69 -10.58 -13.61 10.92
C HIS A 69 -9.81 -12.31 10.70
N GLU A 70 -10.49 -11.19 10.93
CA GLU A 70 -9.82 -9.91 10.94
C GLU A 70 -8.85 -9.82 12.13
N ILE A 71 -7.65 -9.36 11.87
CA ILE A 71 -6.64 -9.07 12.89
C ILE A 71 -6.27 -7.59 12.83
N GLN A 72 -5.94 -7.04 13.98
CA GLN A 72 -5.40 -5.69 14.12
C GLN A 72 -4.09 -5.79 14.91
N PRO A 73 -2.94 -5.86 14.20
CA PRO A 73 -1.65 -6.08 14.84
C PRO A 73 -1.30 -5.00 15.85
N THR A 74 -0.82 -5.42 17.00
CA THR A 74 -0.26 -4.56 18.05
C THR A 74 1.25 -4.72 18.04
N ALA A 75 1.98 -3.62 17.93
CA ALA A 75 3.44 -3.62 17.93
C ALA A 75 4.00 -2.22 18.25
N PRO A 76 5.23 -2.12 18.78
CA PRO A 76 5.86 -0.85 19.09
C PRO A 76 6.25 -0.07 17.82
N ALA A 77 6.44 1.24 17.98
CA ALA A 77 7.03 2.12 16.97
C ALA A 77 8.33 1.52 16.41
N GLY A 78 8.58 1.72 15.12
CA GLY A 78 9.69 1.09 14.39
C GLY A 78 9.37 -0.29 13.82
N SER A 79 8.24 -0.89 14.19
CA SER A 79 7.76 -2.14 13.58
C SER A 79 7.20 -1.92 12.18
N VAL A 80 7.14 -3.00 11.39
CA VAL A 80 6.54 -2.98 10.05
C VAL A 80 5.57 -4.15 9.88
N ILE A 81 4.37 -3.88 9.38
CA ILE A 81 3.45 -4.90 8.87
C ILE A 81 3.73 -5.06 7.39
N VAL A 82 3.88 -6.31 6.93
CA VAL A 82 4.03 -6.67 5.51
C VAL A 82 2.92 -7.64 5.14
N PHE A 83 2.16 -7.32 4.09
CA PHE A 83 1.07 -8.18 3.65
C PHE A 83 0.84 -8.08 2.13
N ASN A 84 0.21 -9.12 1.58
CA ASN A 84 -0.19 -9.14 0.17
C ASN A 84 -1.25 -8.07 -0.08
N GLY A 85 -1.01 -7.17 -1.04
CA GLY A 85 -1.94 -6.09 -1.40
C GLY A 85 -3.32 -6.55 -1.87
N GLN A 86 -3.49 -7.85 -2.16
CA GLN A 86 -4.79 -8.48 -2.44
C GLN A 86 -5.57 -8.82 -1.16
N CYS A 87 -4.94 -8.84 0.02
CA CYS A 87 -5.68 -9.03 1.27
C CYS A 87 -6.60 -7.85 1.52
N TRP A 88 -7.80 -8.15 1.99
CA TRP A 88 -8.69 -7.12 2.53
C TRP A 88 -8.05 -6.50 3.76
N HIS A 89 -7.99 -5.19 3.75
CA HIS A 89 -7.43 -4.40 4.84
C HIS A 89 -8.11 -3.04 4.91
N GLY A 90 -7.86 -2.33 6.01
CA GLY A 90 -8.39 -0.99 6.22
C GLY A 90 -7.80 -0.36 7.48
N GLY A 91 -8.04 0.92 7.68
CA GLY A 91 -7.72 1.61 8.92
C GLY A 91 -8.72 1.25 10.03
N GLY A 92 -8.25 1.10 11.25
CA GLY A 92 -9.10 1.04 12.44
C GLY A 92 -9.59 2.42 12.84
N ALA A 93 -10.66 2.49 13.65
CA ALA A 93 -11.08 3.72 14.29
C ALA A 93 -10.09 4.11 15.38
N ASN A 94 -9.78 5.40 15.48
CA ASN A 94 -8.96 5.90 16.57
C ASN A 94 -9.86 6.42 17.71
N THR A 95 -9.97 5.60 18.74
CA THR A 95 -10.73 5.91 19.97
C THR A 95 -9.84 6.49 21.07
N SER A 96 -8.53 6.64 20.82
CA SER A 96 -7.58 7.23 21.75
C SER A 96 -7.60 8.75 21.68
N ASP A 97 -6.80 9.38 22.51
CA ASP A 97 -6.57 10.83 22.58
C ASP A 97 -5.34 11.30 21.77
N ARG A 98 -4.68 10.38 21.04
CA ARG A 98 -3.43 10.64 20.31
C ARG A 98 -3.57 10.38 18.82
N ASN A 99 -2.80 11.10 18.01
CA ASN A 99 -2.64 10.79 16.60
C ASN A 99 -1.87 9.47 16.40
N ARG A 100 -2.17 8.75 15.36
CA ARG A 100 -1.40 7.61 14.87
C ARG A 100 -0.75 7.95 13.53
N HIS A 101 0.57 7.85 13.45
CA HIS A 101 1.35 8.13 12.25
C HIS A 101 1.90 6.84 11.65
N ALA A 102 1.84 6.72 10.34
CA ALA A 102 2.46 5.62 9.61
C ALA A 102 2.96 6.05 8.23
N LEU A 103 3.97 5.34 7.73
CA LEU A 103 4.38 5.39 6.33
C LEU A 103 3.90 4.12 5.62
N PHE A 104 3.35 4.30 4.44
CA PHE A 104 2.85 3.21 3.60
C PHE A 104 3.75 3.05 2.38
N GLY A 105 4.24 1.83 2.17
CA GLY A 105 4.97 1.45 0.97
C GLY A 105 4.17 0.43 0.17
N HIS A 106 4.06 0.66 -1.13
CA HIS A 106 3.40 -0.24 -2.08
C HIS A 106 4.46 -0.77 -3.04
N TYR A 107 4.92 -1.99 -2.82
CA TYR A 107 5.90 -2.67 -3.68
C TYR A 107 5.15 -3.52 -4.69
N ARG A 108 5.27 -3.21 -5.97
CA ARG A 108 4.47 -3.84 -7.03
C ARG A 108 5.32 -4.29 -8.21
N LYS A 109 4.81 -5.28 -8.95
CA LYS A 109 5.42 -5.70 -10.21
C LYS A 109 5.35 -4.59 -11.24
N HIS A 110 6.28 -4.57 -12.20
CA HIS A 110 6.42 -3.53 -13.20
C HIS A 110 5.15 -3.28 -14.03
N MET A 111 4.29 -4.28 -14.18
CA MET A 111 3.03 -4.17 -14.93
C MET A 111 1.99 -3.26 -14.25
N LEU A 112 2.16 -2.95 -12.95
CA LEU A 112 1.24 -2.10 -12.22
C LEU A 112 1.74 -0.65 -12.23
N LEU A 113 0.87 0.27 -12.62
CA LEU A 113 1.15 1.71 -12.53
C LEU A 113 1.17 2.17 -11.07
N PHE A 114 1.91 3.23 -10.78
CA PHE A 114 1.83 3.90 -9.48
C PHE A 114 0.44 4.51 -9.29
N GLN A 115 -0.03 4.56 -8.04
CA GLN A 115 -1.26 5.31 -7.70
C GLN A 115 -1.04 6.82 -7.84
N LEU A 116 0.17 7.27 -7.51
CA LEU A 116 0.61 8.64 -7.69
C LEU A 116 1.95 8.58 -8.42
N ASP A 117 2.10 9.35 -9.49
CA ASP A 117 3.39 9.46 -10.17
C ASP A 117 4.36 10.26 -9.27
N PRO A 118 5.50 9.70 -8.88
CA PRO A 118 6.49 10.45 -8.11
C PRO A 118 6.95 11.73 -8.83
N HIS A 119 6.94 11.74 -10.16
CA HIS A 119 7.34 12.93 -10.94
C HIS A 119 6.39 14.11 -10.81
N ASP A 120 5.10 13.84 -10.50
CA ASP A 120 4.10 14.89 -10.33
C ASP A 120 4.13 15.50 -8.92
N GLY A 121 4.72 14.79 -7.94
CA GLY A 121 4.63 15.16 -6.53
C GLY A 121 5.87 15.82 -5.93
N PHE A 122 7.01 15.79 -6.63
CA PHE A 122 8.29 16.28 -6.11
C PHE A 122 8.99 17.19 -7.12
N PRO A 123 9.71 18.22 -6.63
CA PRO A 123 10.49 19.08 -7.53
C PRO A 123 11.68 18.30 -8.13
N PRO A 124 12.09 18.62 -9.37
CA PRO A 124 13.13 17.86 -10.09
C PRO A 124 14.43 17.67 -9.32
N GLU A 125 14.87 18.69 -8.60
CA GLU A 125 16.09 18.67 -7.80
C GLU A 125 16.09 17.65 -6.67
N TRP A 126 14.90 17.23 -6.20
CA TRP A 126 14.81 16.19 -5.19
C TRP A 126 15.34 14.84 -5.70
N PHE A 127 15.20 14.60 -6.99
CA PHE A 127 15.64 13.35 -7.62
C PHE A 127 17.15 13.25 -7.78
N ASP A 128 17.85 14.38 -7.82
CA ASP A 128 19.31 14.42 -7.98
C ASP A 128 20.03 13.80 -6.78
N GLY A 129 19.44 13.91 -5.58
CA GLY A 129 19.98 13.32 -4.35
C GLY A 129 19.73 11.82 -4.17
N LEU A 130 18.95 11.18 -5.07
CA LEU A 130 18.62 9.77 -4.95
C LEU A 130 19.75 8.87 -5.42
N THR A 131 20.00 7.80 -4.66
CA THR A 131 20.87 6.70 -5.10
C THR A 131 20.27 5.97 -6.30
N GLN A 132 21.12 5.28 -7.08
CA GLN A 132 20.65 4.45 -8.20
C GLN A 132 19.55 3.47 -7.78
N ARG A 133 19.70 2.82 -6.62
CA ARG A 133 18.70 1.89 -6.09
C ARG A 133 17.37 2.57 -5.78
N GLN A 134 17.38 3.78 -5.22
CA GLN A 134 16.16 4.55 -4.98
C GLN A 134 15.47 4.94 -6.29
N LYS A 135 16.25 5.37 -7.29
CA LYS A 135 15.74 5.68 -8.64
C LYS A 135 15.06 4.45 -9.28
N GLU A 136 15.68 3.27 -9.16
CA GLU A 136 15.09 2.00 -9.65
C GLU A 136 13.76 1.67 -8.95
N LEU A 137 13.74 1.74 -7.61
CA LEU A 137 12.53 1.47 -6.82
C LEU A 137 11.39 2.43 -7.14
N MET A 138 11.70 3.66 -7.44
CA MET A 138 10.75 4.68 -7.86
C MET A 138 10.49 4.70 -9.37
N ARG A 139 11.04 3.75 -10.13
CA ARG A 139 10.97 3.66 -11.60
C ARG A 139 11.49 4.90 -12.34
N MET A 140 12.38 5.66 -11.74
CA MET A 140 12.90 6.88 -12.34
C MET A 140 13.92 6.60 -13.44
N THR A 141 14.58 5.44 -13.41
CA THR A 141 15.45 4.95 -14.47
C THR A 141 14.68 4.48 -15.71
N HIS A 142 13.35 4.29 -15.55
CA HIS A 142 12.46 3.77 -16.57
C HIS A 142 11.43 4.83 -17.04
N GLY A 143 11.42 6.03 -16.45
CA GLY A 143 10.40 7.05 -16.71
C GLY A 143 10.44 7.61 -18.12
N LYS A 144 11.40 8.45 -18.41
CA LYS A 144 11.58 9.01 -19.76
C LYS A 144 12.22 8.02 -20.74
N GLY A 145 13.04 7.08 -20.25
CA GLY A 145 13.72 6.11 -21.09
C GLY A 145 12.84 4.98 -21.63
N LEU A 146 11.70 4.64 -20.99
CA LEU A 146 10.79 3.64 -21.54
C LEU A 146 9.97 4.15 -22.73
N SER A 147 9.57 5.42 -22.70
CA SER A 147 8.88 6.02 -23.86
C SER A 147 9.80 6.17 -25.07
N GLU A 148 11.07 6.49 -24.85
CA GLU A 148 12.04 6.67 -25.95
C GLU A 148 12.72 5.37 -26.36
N LYS A 149 13.08 4.49 -25.42
CA LYS A 149 13.72 3.20 -25.73
C LYS A 149 12.77 2.16 -26.28
N HIS A 150 11.56 2.06 -25.73
CA HIS A 150 10.55 1.12 -26.25
C HIS A 150 9.92 1.58 -27.55
N ALA A 151 9.89 2.89 -27.82
CA ALA A 151 9.55 3.38 -29.16
C ALA A 151 10.64 3.05 -30.19
N ALA A 152 11.89 2.96 -29.79
CA ALA A 152 13.01 2.59 -30.66
C ALA A 152 13.13 1.06 -30.85
N ASP A 153 12.75 0.26 -29.85
CA ASP A 153 12.83 -1.21 -29.88
C ASP A 153 11.52 -1.90 -30.33
N ALA A 154 10.42 -1.15 -30.45
CA ALA A 154 9.14 -1.65 -30.98
C ALA A 154 9.14 -1.64 -32.53
N HIS A 155 10.08 -2.33 -33.12
CA HIS A 155 9.96 -2.77 -34.50
C HIS A 155 9.22 -4.12 -34.49
N PHE A 156 7.91 -4.06 -34.66
CA PHE A 156 7.09 -5.18 -35.06
C PHE A 156 6.99 -5.23 -36.58
#